data_913051b8ad8b0fab28d0e7da43a5d7a5
#
_entry.id   913051b8ad8b0fab28d0e7da43a5d7a5
#
_cell.length_a   1.000
_cell.length_b   1.000
_cell.length_c   1.000
_cell.angle_alpha   90.00
_cell.angle_beta   90.00
_cell.angle_gamma   90.00
#
_symmetry.space_group_name_H-M   'P 1'
#
loop_
_entity.id
_entity.type
_entity.pdbx_description
1 polymer ?
#
loop_
_entity_poly.entity_id
_entity_poly.type
_entity_poly.pdbx_seq_one_letter_code
_entity_poly.pdbx_strand_id
1 'polypeptide(L)'
;TDEISILHTAVNPENNKTYHLLSASSWEDAAFRARSLDGYLTTVDSDLENAWIFDTFAGYDNQSRHIWIGLNDVQDEGMYRWHDGTPFLYRSWGEAQPTGSDDADYVHIASTNMGNIMPGTWNDLENNPEYFPVYGVVEVGQGADFSLRFNGVEDHIKISNDDCPTRTRPCRRTGRSCARPPARSRGGAAATARR
;
A
#
# COMPACT_ATOMS: atom_id res chain seq x y z
N THR A 1 -6.74 22.78 12.76
CA THR A 1 -6.13 21.42 12.60
C THR A 1 -4.64 21.61 12.52
N ASP A 2 -3.91 21.10 13.50
CA ASP A 2 -2.45 21.16 13.50
C ASP A 2 -1.94 20.35 12.30
N GLU A 3 -0.97 20.90 11.57
CA GLU A 3 -0.37 20.22 10.40
C GLU A 3 0.35 18.96 10.87
N ILE A 4 0.05 17.81 10.25
CA ILE A 4 0.74 16.54 10.55
C ILE A 4 2.19 16.66 10.14
N SER A 5 3.09 16.55 11.10
CA SER A 5 4.55 16.72 10.94
C SER A 5 5.27 15.36 10.91
N ILE A 6 6.46 15.35 10.30
CA ILE A 6 7.38 14.21 10.39
C ILE A 6 8.19 14.35 11.68
N LEU A 7 8.12 13.34 12.56
CA LEU A 7 8.86 13.28 13.82
C LEU A 7 10.22 12.59 13.66
N HIS A 8 10.28 11.56 12.81
CA HIS A 8 11.49 10.78 12.57
C HIS A 8 11.53 10.21 11.17
N THR A 9 12.73 9.99 10.65
CA THR A 9 12.97 9.34 9.35
C THR A 9 14.05 8.27 9.52
N ALA A 10 13.80 7.09 8.98
CA ALA A 10 14.75 5.99 8.95
C ALA A 10 14.72 5.26 7.61
N VAL A 11 15.82 4.62 7.24
CA VAL A 11 15.91 3.74 6.06
C VAL A 11 15.99 2.30 6.56
N ASN A 12 15.10 1.45 6.07
CA ASN A 12 15.14 0.03 6.41
C ASN A 12 16.28 -0.64 5.63
N PRO A 13 17.26 -1.26 6.32
CA PRO A 13 18.41 -1.85 5.66
C PRO A 13 18.09 -3.09 4.81
N GLU A 14 16.96 -3.76 5.08
CA GLU A 14 16.55 -4.98 4.36
C GLU A 14 15.98 -4.69 2.97
N ASN A 15 15.23 -3.60 2.83
CA ASN A 15 14.55 -3.25 1.58
C ASN A 15 14.98 -1.91 0.98
N ASN A 16 15.85 -1.16 1.69
CA ASN A 16 16.36 0.16 1.29
C ASN A 16 15.28 1.23 1.04
N LYS A 17 14.06 1.05 1.57
CA LYS A 17 13.00 2.03 1.54
C LYS A 17 13.13 3.03 2.68
N THR A 18 12.64 4.24 2.47
CA THR A 18 12.60 5.30 3.49
C THR A 18 11.27 5.27 4.21
N TYR A 19 11.30 5.39 5.54
CA TYR A 19 10.13 5.42 6.39
C TYR A 19 10.09 6.70 7.23
N HIS A 20 8.90 7.28 7.37
CA HIS A 20 8.66 8.49 8.15
C HIS A 20 7.65 8.21 9.25
N LEU A 21 8.01 8.51 10.50
CA LEU A 21 7.07 8.59 11.62
C LEU A 21 6.36 9.94 11.58
N LEU A 22 5.05 9.94 11.52
CA LEU A 22 4.22 11.15 11.59
C LEU A 22 3.84 11.48 13.03
N SER A 23 3.43 12.73 13.28
CA SER A 23 2.72 13.10 14.51
C SER A 23 1.37 12.37 14.59
N ALA A 24 0.81 12.27 15.81
CA ALA A 24 -0.46 11.59 16.04
C ALA A 24 -1.59 12.21 15.21
N SER A 25 -2.44 11.36 14.66
CA SER A 25 -3.61 11.75 13.88
C SER A 25 -4.59 10.58 13.73
N SER A 26 -5.74 10.83 13.10
CA SER A 26 -6.59 9.75 12.56
C SER A 26 -5.83 8.94 11.50
N TRP A 27 -6.31 7.72 11.22
CA TRP A 27 -5.72 6.91 10.17
C TRP A 27 -5.87 7.57 8.79
N GLU A 28 -7.06 8.11 8.49
CA GLU A 28 -7.33 8.77 7.21
C GLU A 28 -6.46 10.00 6.98
N ASP A 29 -6.25 10.83 8.02
CA ASP A 29 -5.36 11.98 7.94
C ASP A 29 -3.91 11.56 7.74
N ALA A 30 -3.45 10.51 8.44
CA ALA A 30 -2.13 9.93 8.24
C ALA A 30 -1.95 9.39 6.81
N ALA A 31 -2.96 8.68 6.28
CA ALA A 31 -2.96 8.17 4.91
C ALA A 31 -2.97 9.31 3.87
N PHE A 32 -3.73 10.37 4.13
CA PHE A 32 -3.71 11.57 3.28
C PHE A 32 -2.33 12.24 3.29
N ARG A 33 -1.72 12.38 4.47
CA ARG A 33 -0.38 12.95 4.61
C ARG A 33 0.68 12.08 3.91
N ALA A 34 0.58 10.75 4.03
CA ALA A 34 1.47 9.82 3.36
C ALA A 34 1.52 10.04 1.84
N ARG A 35 0.37 10.25 1.21
CA ARG A 35 0.29 10.55 -0.23
C ARG A 35 0.99 11.87 -0.60
N SER A 36 0.92 12.89 0.27
CA SER A 36 1.61 14.17 0.06
C SER A 36 3.14 14.05 0.16
N LEU A 37 3.64 12.94 0.72
CA LEU A 37 5.05 12.57 0.81
C LEU A 37 5.47 11.58 -0.29
N ASP A 38 4.62 11.37 -1.30
CA ASP A 38 4.82 10.39 -2.38
C ASP A 38 4.94 8.94 -1.87
N GLY A 39 4.25 8.63 -0.78
CA GLY A 39 4.23 7.33 -0.11
C GLY A 39 2.82 6.87 0.27
N TYR A 40 2.79 5.79 1.05
CA TYR A 40 1.60 5.23 1.66
C TYR A 40 1.89 4.94 3.14
N LEU A 41 0.84 4.78 3.97
CA LEU A 41 1.02 4.11 5.25
C LEU A 41 1.62 2.74 5.00
N THR A 42 2.64 2.40 5.80
CA THR A 42 3.49 1.23 5.55
C THR A 42 2.71 -0.06 5.37
N THR A 43 3.13 -0.86 4.40
CA THR A 43 2.78 -2.28 4.33
C THR A 43 3.74 -3.07 5.19
N VAL A 44 3.35 -4.28 5.60
CA VAL A 44 4.22 -5.20 6.36
C VAL A 44 4.12 -6.57 5.72
N ASP A 45 5.22 -7.10 5.23
CA ASP A 45 5.25 -8.35 4.46
C ASP A 45 5.97 -9.51 5.17
N SER A 46 6.62 -9.25 6.30
CA SER A 46 7.42 -10.22 7.03
C SER A 46 7.54 -9.90 8.53
N ASP A 47 7.90 -10.92 9.32
CA ASP A 47 8.24 -10.74 10.75
C ASP A 47 9.42 -9.78 10.94
N LEU A 48 10.40 -9.80 10.04
CA LEU A 48 11.57 -8.93 10.11
C LEU A 48 11.19 -7.46 9.90
N GLU A 49 10.35 -7.19 8.92
CA GLU A 49 9.87 -5.83 8.67
C GLU A 49 8.97 -5.34 9.80
N ASN A 50 8.04 -6.18 10.29
CA ASN A 50 7.22 -5.85 11.44
C ASN A 50 8.06 -5.49 12.68
N ALA A 51 9.05 -6.31 13.01
CA ALA A 51 9.96 -6.06 14.12
C ALA A 51 10.76 -4.77 13.92
N TRP A 52 11.28 -4.54 12.71
CA TRP A 52 12.05 -3.34 12.39
C TRP A 52 11.22 -2.06 12.53
N ILE A 53 9.97 -2.05 12.02
CA ILE A 53 9.05 -0.91 12.16
C ILE A 53 8.76 -0.66 13.65
N PHE A 54 8.44 -1.71 14.40
CA PHE A 54 8.16 -1.60 15.82
C PHE A 54 9.36 -1.06 16.60
N ASP A 55 10.55 -1.66 16.45
CA ASP A 55 11.76 -1.28 17.17
C ASP A 55 12.23 0.14 16.82
N THR A 56 12.04 0.57 15.56
CA THR A 56 12.49 1.88 15.09
C THR A 56 11.57 3.00 15.55
N PHE A 57 10.24 2.79 15.53
CA PHE A 57 9.29 3.88 15.64
C PHE A 57 8.44 3.85 16.92
N ALA A 58 8.09 2.66 17.45
CA ALA A 58 7.21 2.58 18.62
C ALA A 58 7.85 3.14 19.89
N GLY A 59 9.17 3.00 20.03
CA GLY A 59 9.94 3.51 21.18
C GLY A 59 10.75 4.77 20.91
N TYR A 60 10.58 5.40 19.74
CA TYR A 60 11.36 6.58 19.37
C TYR A 60 11.29 7.69 20.43
N ASP A 61 12.45 8.33 20.74
CA ASP A 61 12.65 9.37 21.76
C ASP A 61 12.14 9.01 23.18
N ASN A 62 12.15 7.71 23.52
CA ASN A 62 11.68 7.14 24.80
C ASN A 62 10.18 7.35 25.08
N GLN A 63 9.37 7.53 24.05
CA GLN A 63 7.90 7.57 24.14
C GLN A 63 7.30 6.30 23.52
N SER A 64 6.31 5.73 24.18
CA SER A 64 5.58 4.59 23.65
C SER A 64 4.49 5.07 22.67
N ARG A 65 4.51 4.57 21.43
CA ARG A 65 3.58 4.96 20.35
C ARG A 65 2.96 3.77 19.69
N HIS A 66 1.63 3.74 19.65
CA HIS A 66 0.91 2.87 18.75
C HIS A 66 1.08 3.35 17.31
N ILE A 67 1.26 2.45 16.36
CA ILE A 67 1.67 2.76 14.98
C ILE A 67 0.59 2.38 13.99
N TRP A 68 -0.02 3.35 13.29
CA TRP A 68 -0.86 3.08 12.13
C TRP A 68 -0.05 2.45 11.00
N ILE A 69 -0.57 1.36 10.46
CA ILE A 69 -0.09 0.72 9.23
C ILE A 69 -1.16 0.83 8.13
N GLY A 70 -0.81 0.56 6.88
CA GLY A 70 -1.70 0.76 5.73
C GLY A 70 -2.81 -0.28 5.56
N LEU A 71 -3.04 -1.16 6.54
CA LEU A 71 -4.04 -2.21 6.48
C LEU A 71 -5.40 -1.72 6.98
N ASN A 72 -6.48 -2.05 6.24
CA ASN A 72 -7.84 -1.68 6.60
C ASN A 72 -8.87 -2.59 5.89
N ASP A 73 -10.12 -2.62 6.36
CA ASP A 73 -11.26 -3.31 5.75
C ASP A 73 -12.50 -2.44 5.50
N VAL A 74 -12.32 -1.12 5.48
CA VAL A 74 -13.36 -0.10 5.21
C VAL A 74 -14.29 -0.44 4.04
N GLN A 75 -13.81 -1.13 3.01
CA GLN A 75 -14.61 -1.43 1.83
C GLN A 75 -15.55 -2.62 2.00
N ASP A 76 -15.09 -3.62 2.72
CA ASP A 76 -15.83 -4.87 2.97
C ASP A 76 -15.37 -5.41 4.33
N GLU A 77 -16.24 -5.36 5.34
CA GLU A 77 -15.99 -5.83 6.71
C GLU A 77 -15.37 -7.23 6.74
N GLY A 78 -14.26 -7.38 7.48
CA GLY A 78 -13.47 -8.62 7.59
C GLY A 78 -12.59 -8.93 6.38
N MET A 79 -12.60 -8.08 5.35
CA MET A 79 -11.79 -8.25 4.14
C MET A 79 -10.64 -7.26 4.08
N TYR A 80 -9.67 -7.45 4.98
CA TYR A 80 -8.50 -6.57 5.11
C TYR A 80 -7.67 -6.46 3.84
N ARG A 81 -7.27 -5.23 3.50
CA ARG A 81 -6.49 -4.90 2.32
C ARG A 81 -5.45 -3.83 2.64
N TRP A 82 -4.28 -3.93 2.02
CA TRP A 82 -3.30 -2.86 2.05
C TRP A 82 -3.79 -1.65 1.21
N HIS A 83 -3.62 -0.45 1.76
CA HIS A 83 -4.08 0.80 1.14
C HIS A 83 -3.35 1.13 -0.19
N ASP A 84 -2.16 0.60 -0.40
CA ASP A 84 -1.38 0.70 -1.63
C ASP A 84 -1.78 -0.33 -2.70
N GLY A 85 -2.64 -1.29 -2.37
CA GLY A 85 -3.13 -2.34 -3.26
C GLY A 85 -2.25 -3.59 -3.34
N THR A 86 -1.18 -3.69 -2.54
CA THR A 86 -0.37 -4.91 -2.48
C THR A 86 -1.16 -6.09 -1.90
N PRO A 87 -0.83 -7.36 -2.24
CA PRO A 87 -1.51 -8.53 -1.69
C PRO A 87 -1.31 -8.66 -0.18
N PHE A 88 -2.39 -8.92 0.58
CA PHE A 88 -2.34 -9.18 2.01
C PHE A 88 -2.00 -10.65 2.30
N LEU A 89 -0.73 -10.97 2.48
CA LEU A 89 -0.22 -12.33 2.66
C LEU A 89 0.34 -12.60 4.06
N TYR A 90 1.01 -11.63 4.66
CA TYR A 90 1.57 -11.71 6.00
C TYR A 90 0.60 -11.16 7.05
N ARG A 91 0.60 -11.71 8.27
CA ARG A 91 -0.28 -11.31 9.37
C ARG A 91 0.46 -11.42 10.70
N SER A 92 0.27 -10.43 11.57
CA SER A 92 0.80 -10.42 12.94
C SER A 92 -0.25 -9.98 13.96
N TRP A 93 -1.48 -10.49 13.80
CA TRP A 93 -2.60 -10.16 14.69
C TRP A 93 -2.31 -10.55 16.14
N GLY A 94 -2.76 -9.70 17.09
CA GLY A 94 -2.83 -10.04 18.50
C GLY A 94 -3.82 -11.17 18.78
N GLU A 95 -3.81 -11.71 19.99
CA GLU A 95 -4.75 -12.77 20.38
C GLU A 95 -6.20 -12.24 20.32
N ALA A 96 -7.07 -13.00 19.67
CA ALA A 96 -8.47 -12.66 19.40
C ALA A 96 -8.65 -11.39 18.52
N GLN A 97 -7.66 -11.05 17.69
CA GLN A 97 -7.77 -10.01 16.69
C GLN A 97 -7.80 -10.60 15.26
N PRO A 98 -8.39 -9.91 14.27
CA PRO A 98 -9.19 -8.68 14.42
C PRO A 98 -10.53 -8.93 15.13
N THR A 99 -11.14 -7.85 15.69
CA THR A 99 -12.39 -7.98 16.46
C THR A 99 -13.61 -8.18 15.57
N GLY A 100 -13.57 -7.74 14.32
CA GLY A 100 -14.70 -7.75 13.39
C GLY A 100 -15.86 -6.84 13.86
N SER A 101 -15.53 -5.71 14.49
CA SER A 101 -16.49 -4.66 14.83
C SER A 101 -16.65 -3.71 13.66
N ASP A 102 -17.89 -3.43 13.26
CA ASP A 102 -18.25 -2.56 12.13
C ASP A 102 -17.59 -1.17 12.13
N ASP A 103 -17.05 -0.73 13.28
CA ASP A 103 -16.38 0.57 13.43
C ASP A 103 -14.85 0.45 13.53
N ALA A 104 -14.29 -0.77 13.62
CA ALA A 104 -12.86 -1.01 13.83
C ALA A 104 -12.14 -1.39 12.53
N ASP A 105 -12.17 -0.49 11.56
CA ASP A 105 -11.69 -0.74 10.20
C ASP A 105 -10.18 -0.60 10.02
N TYR A 106 -9.44 0.01 10.96
CA TYR A 106 -8.06 0.46 10.75
C TYR A 106 -7.07 -0.24 11.66
N VAL A 107 -5.95 -0.66 11.10
CA VAL A 107 -4.99 -1.50 11.80
C VAL A 107 -3.79 -0.74 12.31
N HIS A 108 -3.43 -1.02 13.57
CA HIS A 108 -2.22 -0.50 14.18
C HIS A 108 -1.35 -1.60 14.78
N ILE A 109 -0.05 -1.31 14.94
CA ILE A 109 0.86 -2.13 15.74
C ILE A 109 0.79 -1.61 17.18
N ALA A 110 0.46 -2.48 18.13
CA ALA A 110 0.38 -2.13 19.55
C ALA A 110 1.78 -1.88 20.14
N SER A 111 1.95 -0.78 20.88
CA SER A 111 3.21 -0.45 21.55
C SER A 111 3.28 -0.92 23.00
N THR A 112 2.14 -1.19 23.61
CA THR A 112 1.99 -1.66 24.99
C THR A 112 1.02 -2.81 25.06
N ASN A 113 1.03 -3.53 26.19
CA ASN A 113 0.01 -4.55 26.44
C ASN A 113 -1.39 -3.91 26.51
N MET A 114 -2.30 -4.44 25.69
CA MET A 114 -3.71 -4.08 25.66
C MET A 114 -4.55 -5.32 25.90
N GLY A 115 -4.61 -5.78 27.16
CA GLY A 115 -5.24 -7.07 27.50
C GLY A 115 -4.45 -8.25 26.93
N ASN A 116 -5.03 -8.93 25.93
CA ASN A 116 -4.37 -10.06 25.24
C ASN A 116 -3.51 -9.64 24.04
N ILE A 117 -3.49 -8.36 23.69
CA ILE A 117 -2.71 -7.82 22.57
C ILE A 117 -1.32 -7.48 23.08
N MET A 118 -0.30 -8.16 22.57
CA MET A 118 1.09 -7.95 22.98
C MET A 118 1.75 -6.86 22.15
N PRO A 119 2.76 -6.14 22.69
CA PRO A 119 3.55 -5.18 21.91
C PRO A 119 4.13 -5.82 20.65
N GLY A 120 4.06 -5.11 19.54
CA GLY A 120 4.51 -5.58 18.22
C GLY A 120 3.47 -6.40 17.46
N THR A 121 2.32 -6.74 18.06
CA THR A 121 1.21 -7.39 17.35
C THR A 121 0.17 -6.37 16.88
N TRP A 122 -0.71 -6.79 15.99
CA TRP A 122 -1.70 -5.93 15.35
C TRP A 122 -3.07 -6.00 16.02
N ASN A 123 -3.74 -4.85 16.02
CA ASN A 123 -5.11 -4.69 16.46
C ASN A 123 -5.87 -3.76 15.50
N ASP A 124 -7.16 -3.99 15.33
CA ASP A 124 -8.07 -3.13 14.59
C ASP A 124 -8.71 -2.07 15.52
N LEU A 125 -8.91 -0.86 15.00
CA LEU A 125 -9.45 0.29 15.73
C LEU A 125 -10.33 1.16 14.83
N GLU A 126 -11.14 2.00 15.47
CA GLU A 126 -11.79 3.12 14.80
C GLU A 126 -10.76 4.13 14.24
N ASN A 127 -11.18 4.93 13.24
CA ASN A 127 -10.34 5.91 12.55
C ASN A 127 -9.61 6.89 13.48
N ASN A 128 -10.24 7.28 14.58
CA ASN A 128 -9.69 8.26 15.53
C ASN A 128 -9.98 7.84 16.97
N PRO A 129 -9.23 6.88 17.53
CA PRO A 129 -9.44 6.40 18.89
C PRO A 129 -9.22 7.52 19.92
N GLU A 130 -10.19 7.69 20.82
CA GLU A 130 -10.13 8.72 21.87
C GLU A 130 -9.24 8.32 23.06
N TYR A 131 -8.88 7.03 23.19
CA TYR A 131 -8.22 6.46 24.37
C TYR A 131 -6.72 6.71 24.40
N PHE A 132 -6.08 6.80 23.24
CA PHE A 132 -4.65 7.04 23.09
C PHE A 132 -4.32 7.55 21.68
N PRO A 133 -3.24 8.33 21.53
CA PRO A 133 -2.80 8.79 20.23
C PRO A 133 -2.17 7.65 19.42
N VAL A 134 -2.45 7.61 18.11
CA VAL A 134 -1.81 6.68 17.17
C VAL A 134 -1.04 7.47 16.11
N TYR A 135 0.11 6.97 15.71
CA TYR A 135 1.11 7.67 14.89
C TYR A 135 1.29 6.93 13.56
N GLY A 136 1.09 7.60 12.44
CA GLY A 136 1.30 6.99 11.14
C GLY A 136 2.78 6.69 10.86
N VAL A 137 3.08 5.51 10.31
CA VAL A 137 4.37 5.27 9.66
C VAL A 137 4.16 5.20 8.16
N VAL A 138 4.82 6.09 7.44
CA VAL A 138 4.75 6.21 5.98
C VAL A 138 5.95 5.52 5.36
N GLU A 139 5.69 4.67 4.40
CA GLU A 139 6.70 4.07 3.54
C GLU A 139 6.78 4.86 2.23
N VAL A 140 8.00 5.29 1.88
CA VAL A 140 8.30 5.95 0.61
C VAL A 140 9.22 5.03 -0.19
N GLY A 141 8.75 4.52 -1.32
CA GLY A 141 9.57 3.70 -2.21
C GLY A 141 10.72 4.50 -2.80
N GLN A 142 11.90 3.91 -2.95
CA GLN A 142 12.94 4.45 -3.84
C GLN A 142 12.40 4.36 -5.26
N GLY A 143 11.97 5.52 -5.79
CA GLY A 143 11.28 5.68 -7.06
C GLY A 143 11.61 4.72 -8.20
N ALA A 144 10.91 3.58 -8.23
CA ALA A 144 10.48 3.05 -9.50
C ALA A 144 9.12 3.69 -9.77
N ASP A 145 9.14 4.92 -10.23
CA ASP A 145 7.92 5.68 -10.51
C ASP A 145 7.20 5.08 -11.72
N PHE A 146 6.29 4.13 -11.45
CA PHE A 146 5.29 3.69 -12.42
C PHE A 146 3.90 4.25 -12.11
N SER A 147 3.78 5.20 -11.20
CA SER A 147 2.51 5.88 -10.98
C SER A 147 2.27 6.86 -12.12
N LEU A 148 1.41 6.49 -13.05
CA LEU A 148 0.83 7.40 -14.03
C LEU A 148 -0.07 8.38 -13.26
N ARG A 149 0.44 9.55 -12.90
CA ARG A 149 -0.37 10.63 -12.32
C ARG A 149 -1.01 11.40 -13.45
N PHE A 150 -2.31 11.26 -13.60
CA PHE A 150 -3.11 12.07 -14.51
C PHE A 150 -3.60 13.32 -13.77
N ASN A 151 -3.11 14.50 -14.12
CA ASN A 151 -3.55 15.78 -13.55
C ASN A 151 -4.65 16.46 -14.40
N GLY A 152 -5.09 15.81 -15.46
CA GLY A 152 -6.23 16.25 -16.29
C GLY A 152 -5.95 17.40 -17.26
N VAL A 153 -4.72 17.89 -17.40
CA VAL A 153 -4.48 19.09 -18.23
C VAL A 153 -3.53 18.88 -19.41
N GLU A 154 -2.71 17.86 -19.46
CA GLU A 154 -1.89 17.47 -20.64
C GLU A 154 -1.20 16.10 -20.41
N ASP A 155 -2.00 15.11 -20.06
CA ASP A 155 -1.44 13.81 -19.73
C ASP A 155 -1.06 13.03 -20.98
N HIS A 156 0.23 12.90 -21.22
CA HIS A 156 0.76 12.03 -22.27
C HIS A 156 1.85 11.12 -21.72
N ILE A 157 1.78 9.86 -22.14
CA ILE A 157 2.78 8.86 -21.79
C ILE A 157 4.00 9.08 -22.66
N LYS A 158 5.14 9.45 -22.05
CA LYS A 158 6.45 9.40 -22.71
C LYS A 158 7.01 7.98 -22.55
N ILE A 159 6.91 7.18 -23.61
CA ILE A 159 7.62 5.89 -23.68
C ILE A 159 9.02 6.17 -24.18
N SER A 160 10.05 5.93 -23.36
CA SER A 160 11.43 5.99 -23.80
C SER A 160 11.73 4.80 -24.74
N ASN A 161 12.60 5.00 -25.73
CA ASN A 161 12.96 3.96 -26.71
C ASN A 161 13.71 2.75 -26.10
N ASP A 162 14.01 2.79 -24.80
CA ASP A 162 14.77 1.77 -24.08
C ASP A 162 13.91 0.62 -23.55
N ASP A 163 12.56 0.81 -23.51
CA ASP A 163 11.61 -0.17 -22.96
C ASP A 163 10.98 -1.10 -24.02
N CYS A 164 11.51 -1.14 -25.24
CA CYS A 164 11.03 -2.06 -26.28
C CYS A 164 11.83 -3.38 -26.24
N PRO A 165 11.29 -4.53 -25.77
CA PRO A 165 12.04 -5.78 -25.61
C PRO A 165 12.36 -6.52 -26.89
N THR A 166 12.11 -5.96 -28.07
CA THR A 166 12.47 -6.60 -29.35
C THR A 166 13.16 -5.64 -30.31
N ARG A 167 14.51 -5.68 -30.27
CA ARG A 167 15.37 -5.14 -31.34
C ARG A 167 15.17 -5.93 -32.63
N THR A 168 14.20 -5.55 -33.46
CA THR A 168 14.31 -5.74 -34.90
C THR A 168 13.20 -4.96 -35.60
N ARG A 169 13.53 -3.74 -35.99
CA ARG A 169 13.05 -2.85 -37.04
C ARG A 169 12.80 -1.42 -36.57
N PRO A 170 13.31 -0.42 -37.27
CA PRO A 170 13.12 0.98 -36.90
C PRO A 170 11.67 1.41 -37.16
N CYS A 171 11.03 1.96 -36.13
CA CYS A 171 9.71 2.58 -36.25
C CYS A 171 9.87 3.90 -36.99
N ARG A 172 9.49 3.98 -38.28
CA ARG A 172 9.40 5.22 -39.02
C ARG A 172 8.23 6.06 -38.51
N ARG A 173 8.52 7.29 -38.17
CA ARG A 173 7.62 8.37 -37.82
C ARG A 173 6.63 8.64 -38.95
N THR A 174 5.42 8.14 -38.91
CA THR A 174 4.25 8.72 -39.58
C THR A 174 3.03 8.40 -38.73
N GLY A 175 2.35 9.46 -38.26
CA GLY A 175 1.16 9.35 -37.42
C GLY A 175 0.00 8.66 -38.12
N ARG A 176 -0.15 7.37 -37.87
CA ARG A 176 -1.38 6.60 -38.09
C ARG A 176 -1.55 5.57 -36.98
N SER A 177 -2.74 5.58 -36.41
CA SER A 177 -3.27 4.63 -35.45
C SER A 177 -3.02 3.19 -35.88
N CYS A 178 -2.46 2.36 -34.99
CA CYS A 178 -2.42 0.91 -35.16
C CYS A 178 -3.82 0.33 -34.85
N ALA A 179 -4.67 0.28 -35.86
CA ALA A 179 -5.91 -0.49 -35.80
C ALA A 179 -5.59 -1.99 -35.95
N ARG A 180 -6.07 -2.77 -35.01
CA ARG A 180 -6.00 -4.24 -35.01
C ARG A 180 -6.81 -4.80 -36.19
N PRO A 181 -6.29 -5.74 -37.02
CA PRO A 181 -7.10 -6.37 -38.04
C PRO A 181 -8.13 -7.33 -37.44
N PRO A 182 -9.33 -7.50 -38.07
CA PRO A 182 -10.37 -8.36 -37.56
C PRO A 182 -9.98 -9.86 -37.73
N ALA A 183 -10.36 -10.68 -36.77
CA ALA A 183 -10.20 -12.11 -36.77
C ALA A 183 -10.94 -12.73 -37.97
N ARG A 184 -10.23 -13.52 -38.77
CA ARG A 184 -10.84 -14.33 -39.84
C ARG A 184 -11.65 -15.47 -39.22
N SER A 185 -12.95 -15.47 -39.49
CA SER A 185 -13.84 -16.60 -39.31
C SER A 185 -13.42 -17.75 -40.25
N ARG A 186 -13.06 -18.90 -39.71
CA ARG A 186 -12.96 -20.14 -40.51
C ARG A 186 -14.37 -20.73 -40.61
N GLY A 187 -14.88 -20.73 -41.83
CA GLY A 187 -16.12 -21.37 -42.20
C GLY A 187 -16.05 -22.87 -42.03
N GLY A 188 -17.18 -23.44 -41.68
CA GLY A 188 -17.39 -24.87 -41.55
C GLY A 188 -17.32 -25.65 -42.85
N ALA A 189 -16.96 -26.90 -42.73
CA ALA A 189 -17.28 -27.93 -43.70
C ALA A 189 -17.97 -29.07 -42.97
N ALA A 190 -19.22 -29.29 -43.36
CA ALA A 190 -19.99 -30.47 -43.02
C ALA A 190 -19.44 -31.68 -43.77
N ALA A 191 -19.33 -32.82 -43.09
CA ALA A 191 -19.22 -34.12 -43.73
C ALA A 191 -20.21 -35.09 -43.08
N THR A 192 -21.21 -35.42 -43.84
CA THR A 192 -22.12 -36.57 -43.73
C THR A 192 -21.37 -37.88 -43.96
N ALA A 193 -21.71 -38.93 -43.21
CA ALA A 193 -21.99 -40.30 -43.69
C ALA A 193 -22.10 -41.30 -42.53
N ARG A 194 -23.28 -41.86 -42.39
CA ARG A 194 -23.67 -43.27 -42.64
C ARG A 194 -22.91 -44.36 -41.83
N ARG A 195 -23.51 -44.97 -41.02
CA ARG A 195 -24.22 -46.21 -40.66
C ARG A 195 -24.25 -46.39 -39.15
#